data_614d9ff06e239f6f118a41a946b4ab9a
#
_entry.id   614d9ff06e239f6f118a41a946b4ab9a
#
_cell.length_a   1.000
_cell.length_b   1.000
_cell.length_c   1.000
_cell.angle_alpha   90.00
_cell.angle_beta   90.00
_cell.angle_gamma   90.00
#
_symmetry.space_group_name_H-M   'P 1'
#
loop_
_entity.id
_entity.type
_entity.pdbx_description
1 polymer ?
#
loop_
_entity_poly.entity_id
_entity_poly.type
_entity_poly.pdbx_seq_one_letter_code
_entity_poly.pdbx_strand_id
1 'polypeptide(L)'
;MKIGELARVTGTPVDTIRYYEREGLLAAPARTDGNFRIYEDTHAERLSFIRHCRSLDMSLDEIRILLRFKDAPGANCGDVNTLLDAHIVHVAARIRELRVLERQLKSLREQCPQARDAAHCGILHELSQPACPGAPISGGH
;
A
#
# COMPACT_ATOMS: atom_id res chain seq x y z
N MET A 1 -25.92 4.55 6.61
CA MET A 1 -25.52 5.55 5.58
C MET A 1 -25.31 4.87 4.23
N LYS A 2 -25.42 5.60 3.17
CA LYS A 2 -25.13 5.09 1.82
C LYS A 2 -23.62 5.11 1.58
N ILE A 3 -23.18 4.39 0.53
CA ILE A 3 -21.75 4.24 0.24
C ILE A 3 -21.04 5.59 -0.02
N GLY A 4 -21.73 6.54 -0.63
CA GLY A 4 -21.15 7.86 -0.87
C GLY A 4 -20.86 8.64 0.41
N GLU A 5 -21.73 8.52 1.39
CA GLU A 5 -21.50 9.13 2.70
C GLU A 5 -20.39 8.40 3.47
N LEU A 6 -20.37 7.07 3.40
CA LEU A 6 -19.28 6.29 4.00
C LEU A 6 -17.93 6.69 3.40
N ALA A 7 -17.87 6.84 2.09
CA ALA A 7 -16.68 7.30 1.39
C ALA A 7 -16.23 8.68 1.89
N ARG A 8 -17.17 9.59 2.05
CA ARG A 8 -16.88 10.96 2.51
C ARG A 8 -16.36 10.98 3.94
N VAL A 9 -17.01 10.28 4.87
CA VAL A 9 -16.61 10.33 6.29
C VAL A 9 -15.33 9.57 6.59
N THR A 10 -14.99 8.56 5.77
CA THR A 10 -13.77 7.77 5.95
C THR A 10 -12.62 8.25 5.06
N GLY A 11 -12.89 9.14 4.11
CA GLY A 11 -11.90 9.56 3.14
C GLY A 11 -11.45 8.44 2.21
N THR A 12 -12.30 7.43 2.02
CA THR A 12 -12.01 6.26 1.18
C THR A 12 -12.86 6.31 -0.09
N PRO A 13 -12.28 6.23 -1.29
CA PRO A 13 -13.06 6.22 -2.52
C PRO A 13 -14.06 5.06 -2.57
N VAL A 14 -15.21 5.30 -3.21
CA VAL A 14 -16.28 4.29 -3.34
C VAL A 14 -15.74 2.99 -3.97
N ASP A 15 -14.93 3.09 -5.01
CA ASP A 15 -14.37 1.93 -5.68
C ASP A 15 -13.46 1.12 -4.76
N THR A 16 -12.73 1.79 -3.88
CA THR A 16 -11.87 1.14 -2.87
C THR A 16 -12.71 0.40 -1.84
N ILE A 17 -13.82 1.01 -1.39
CA ILE A 17 -14.76 0.36 -0.47
C ILE A 17 -15.30 -0.93 -1.08
N ARG A 18 -15.74 -0.87 -2.33
CA ARG A 18 -16.24 -2.05 -3.06
C ARG A 18 -15.16 -3.11 -3.23
N TYR A 19 -13.93 -2.70 -3.49
CA TYR A 19 -12.80 -3.61 -3.59
C TYR A 19 -12.56 -4.35 -2.27
N TYR A 20 -12.61 -3.65 -1.14
CA TYR A 20 -12.43 -4.28 0.17
C TYR A 20 -13.57 -5.23 0.52
N GLU A 21 -14.80 -4.93 0.08
CA GLU A 21 -15.92 -5.87 0.22
C GLU A 21 -15.66 -7.15 -0.57
N ARG A 22 -15.23 -7.03 -1.83
CA ARG A 22 -14.92 -8.19 -2.68
C ARG A 22 -13.77 -9.02 -2.11
N GLU A 23 -12.80 -8.37 -1.48
CA GLU A 23 -11.65 -9.05 -0.89
C GLU A 23 -11.95 -9.62 0.51
N GLY A 24 -13.15 -9.44 1.00
CA GLY A 24 -13.55 -9.98 2.30
C GLY A 24 -13.01 -9.23 3.50
N LEU A 25 -12.45 -8.03 3.30
CA LEU A 25 -11.93 -7.20 4.39
C LEU A 25 -13.03 -6.42 5.10
N LEU A 26 -14.12 -6.16 4.40
CA LEU A 26 -15.26 -5.41 4.90
C LEU A 26 -16.51 -6.27 4.72
N ALA A 27 -17.31 -6.36 5.78
CA ALA A 27 -18.56 -7.13 5.72
C ALA A 27 -19.53 -6.51 4.72
N ALA A 28 -20.32 -7.36 4.05
CA ALA A 28 -21.35 -6.87 3.16
C ALA A 28 -22.37 -6.06 3.97
N PRO A 29 -22.81 -4.89 3.46
CA PRO A 29 -23.79 -4.08 4.17
C PRO A 29 -25.17 -4.71 4.16
N ALA A 30 -25.97 -4.38 5.16
CA ALA A 30 -27.40 -4.70 5.14
C ALA A 30 -28.06 -3.99 3.95
N ARG A 31 -29.17 -4.54 3.45
CA ARG A 31 -29.94 -3.92 2.39
C ARG A 31 -31.32 -3.53 2.87
N THR A 32 -31.83 -2.40 2.38
CA THR A 32 -33.21 -1.98 2.63
C THR A 32 -34.19 -2.81 1.82
N ASP A 33 -35.47 -2.66 2.08
CA ASP A 33 -36.54 -3.29 1.31
C ASP A 33 -36.50 -2.91 -0.19
N GLY A 34 -35.96 -1.72 -0.50
CA GLY A 34 -35.71 -1.28 -1.86
C GLY A 34 -34.41 -1.79 -2.47
N ASN A 35 -33.73 -2.73 -1.81
CA ASN A 35 -32.47 -3.34 -2.23
C ASN A 35 -31.29 -2.36 -2.27
N PHE A 36 -31.33 -1.29 -1.48
CA PHE A 36 -30.21 -0.34 -1.33
C PHE A 36 -29.29 -0.78 -0.20
N ARG A 37 -27.98 -0.61 -0.41
CA ARG A 37 -26.95 -0.94 0.58
C ARG A 37 -26.94 0.12 1.69
N ILE A 38 -26.97 -0.33 2.95
CA ILE A 38 -26.88 0.52 4.13
C ILE A 38 -25.64 0.15 4.93
N TYR A 39 -24.77 1.12 5.11
CA TYR A 39 -23.53 0.98 5.89
C TYR A 39 -23.75 1.55 7.29
N GLU A 40 -23.08 0.95 8.26
CA GLU A 40 -23.15 1.32 9.66
C GLU A 40 -21.82 1.93 10.15
N ASP A 41 -21.83 2.43 11.38
CA ASP A 41 -20.62 2.98 12.00
C ASP A 41 -19.51 1.95 12.14
N THR A 42 -19.86 0.67 12.31
CA THR A 42 -18.90 -0.43 12.34
C THR A 42 -18.13 -0.55 11.03
N HIS A 43 -18.77 -0.27 9.90
CA HIS A 43 -18.10 -0.22 8.60
C HIS A 43 -17.09 0.93 8.53
N ALA A 44 -17.47 2.10 9.07
CA ALA A 44 -16.58 3.26 9.11
C ALA A 44 -15.35 2.98 9.99
N GLU A 45 -15.55 2.39 11.16
CA GLU A 45 -14.45 2.01 12.04
C GLU A 45 -13.49 1.02 11.40
N ARG A 46 -14.04 0.01 10.73
CA ARG A 46 -13.24 -1.01 10.06
C ARG A 46 -12.46 -0.42 8.89
N LEU A 47 -13.05 0.48 8.12
CA LEU A 47 -12.36 1.19 7.05
C LEU A 47 -11.23 2.07 7.58
N SER A 48 -11.45 2.74 8.71
CA SER A 48 -10.39 3.53 9.37
C SER A 48 -9.21 2.65 9.78
N PHE A 49 -9.51 1.48 10.33
CA PHE A 49 -8.49 0.50 10.68
C PHE A 49 -7.68 0.06 9.46
N ILE A 50 -8.36 -0.33 8.39
CA ILE A 50 -7.72 -0.75 7.14
C ILE A 50 -6.86 0.37 6.57
N ARG A 51 -7.40 1.58 6.53
CA ARG A 51 -6.68 2.75 6.03
C ARG A 51 -5.42 3.04 6.82
N HIS A 52 -5.49 2.94 8.15
CA HIS A 52 -4.32 3.11 9.01
C HIS A 52 -3.25 2.06 8.72
N CYS A 53 -3.64 0.80 8.60
CA CYS A 53 -2.71 -0.27 8.23
C CYS A 53 -2.05 -0.01 6.87
N ARG A 54 -2.83 0.45 5.88
CA ARG A 54 -2.29 0.78 4.56
C ARG A 54 -1.30 1.94 4.63
N SER A 55 -1.52 2.91 5.51
CA SER A 55 -0.57 4.01 5.71
C SER A 55 0.77 3.53 6.27
N LEU A 56 0.78 2.36 6.92
CA LEU A 56 2.00 1.71 7.42
C LEU A 56 2.58 0.70 6.42
N ASP A 57 2.11 0.76 5.19
CA ASP A 57 2.54 -0.09 4.07
C ASP A 57 2.27 -1.59 4.27
N MET A 58 1.26 -1.93 5.05
CA MET A 58 0.86 -3.32 5.24
C MET A 58 0.12 -3.84 4.01
N SER A 59 0.36 -5.11 3.68
CA SER A 59 -0.36 -5.81 2.62
C SER A 59 -1.78 -6.16 3.05
N LEU A 60 -2.65 -6.46 2.08
CA LEU A 60 -4.01 -6.89 2.39
C LEU A 60 -4.02 -8.19 3.20
N ASP A 61 -3.07 -9.10 2.93
CA ASP A 61 -2.98 -10.36 3.69
C ASP A 61 -2.59 -10.11 5.16
N GLU A 62 -1.67 -9.20 5.41
CA GLU A 62 -1.32 -8.79 6.77
C GLU A 62 -2.53 -8.16 7.47
N ILE A 63 -3.26 -7.32 6.76
CA ILE A 63 -4.46 -6.66 7.31
C ILE A 63 -5.54 -7.69 7.62
N ARG A 64 -5.73 -8.71 6.77
CA ARG A 64 -6.68 -9.81 7.06
C ARG A 64 -6.36 -10.51 8.35
N ILE A 65 -5.08 -10.78 8.60
CA ILE A 65 -4.63 -11.42 9.84
C ILE A 65 -4.95 -10.52 11.04
N LEU A 66 -4.62 -9.24 10.96
CA LEU A 66 -4.90 -8.28 12.04
C LEU A 66 -6.40 -8.16 12.30
N LEU A 67 -7.23 -8.14 11.26
CA LEU A 67 -8.68 -8.07 11.40
C LEU A 67 -9.24 -9.31 12.10
N ARG A 68 -8.66 -10.49 11.86
CA ARG A 68 -9.07 -11.71 12.59
C ARG A 68 -8.82 -11.57 14.09
N PHE A 69 -7.70 -10.99 14.50
CA PHE A 69 -7.41 -10.72 15.92
C PHE A 69 -8.34 -9.65 16.49
N LYS A 70 -8.63 -8.61 15.71
CA LYS A 70 -9.57 -7.57 16.10
C LYS A 70 -10.96 -8.16 16.36
N ASP A 71 -11.37 -9.14 15.55
CA ASP A 71 -12.67 -9.81 15.66
C ASP A 71 -12.69 -10.88 16.77
N ALA A 72 -11.56 -11.20 17.37
CA ALA A 72 -11.42 -12.20 18.44
C ALA A 72 -10.65 -11.60 19.63
N PRO A 73 -11.29 -10.67 20.39
CA PRO A 73 -10.59 -9.90 21.43
C PRO A 73 -10.04 -10.75 22.58
N GLY A 74 -10.50 -11.99 22.74
CA GLY A 74 -9.95 -12.92 23.71
C GLY A 74 -8.69 -13.66 23.26
N ALA A 75 -8.26 -13.49 22.00
CA ALA A 75 -7.07 -14.16 21.48
C ALA A 75 -5.78 -13.50 22.02
N ASN A 76 -4.72 -14.29 22.12
CA ASN A 76 -3.42 -13.80 22.55
C ASN A 76 -2.79 -12.95 21.43
N CYS A 77 -2.28 -11.77 21.77
CA CYS A 77 -1.70 -10.84 20.79
C CYS A 77 -0.23 -11.19 20.40
N GLY A 78 0.30 -12.32 20.84
CA GLY A 78 1.66 -12.75 20.48
C GLY A 78 1.87 -12.86 18.97
N ASP A 79 0.87 -13.35 18.24
CA ASP A 79 0.95 -13.46 16.78
C ASP A 79 0.89 -12.09 16.10
N VAL A 80 0.22 -11.12 16.71
CA VAL A 80 0.22 -9.73 16.23
C VAL A 80 1.63 -9.15 16.33
N ASN A 81 2.31 -9.38 17.46
CA ASN A 81 3.68 -8.94 17.66
C ASN A 81 4.63 -9.58 16.63
N THR A 82 4.47 -10.86 16.37
CA THR A 82 5.27 -11.59 15.37
C THR A 82 5.05 -11.01 13.97
N LEU A 83 3.81 -10.71 13.62
CA LEU A 83 3.48 -10.10 12.34
C LEU A 83 4.15 -8.73 12.19
N LEU A 84 4.07 -7.89 13.23
CA LEU A 84 4.68 -6.57 13.21
C LEU A 84 6.21 -6.65 13.12
N ASP A 85 6.83 -7.57 13.86
CA ASP A 85 8.27 -7.77 13.79
C ASP A 85 8.71 -8.16 12.37
N ALA A 86 7.97 -9.05 11.71
CA ALA A 86 8.23 -9.44 10.33
C ALA A 86 8.04 -8.24 9.37
N HIS A 87 7.02 -7.43 9.59
CA HIS A 87 6.77 -6.25 8.76
C HIS A 87 7.88 -5.21 8.91
N ILE A 88 8.39 -5.01 10.12
CA ILE A 88 9.53 -4.12 10.38
C ILE A 88 10.76 -4.58 9.59
N VAL A 89 11.02 -5.89 9.55
CA VAL A 89 12.13 -6.45 8.76
C VAL A 89 11.93 -6.16 7.26
N HIS A 90 10.71 -6.30 6.74
CA HIS A 90 10.39 -5.98 5.35
C HIS A 90 10.61 -4.51 5.04
N VAL A 91 10.18 -3.61 5.94
CA VAL A 91 10.39 -2.17 5.78
C VAL A 91 11.88 -1.83 5.79
N ALA A 92 12.65 -2.43 6.70
CA ALA A 92 14.10 -2.23 6.77
C ALA A 92 14.79 -2.67 5.46
N ALA A 93 14.36 -3.80 4.89
CA ALA A 93 14.87 -4.26 3.61
C ALA A 93 14.54 -3.26 2.48
N ARG A 94 13.31 -2.73 2.49
CA ARG A 94 12.88 -1.73 1.51
C ARG A 94 13.70 -0.45 1.60
N ILE A 95 14.04 -0.01 2.81
CA ILE A 95 14.90 1.15 3.01
C ILE A 95 16.27 0.92 2.36
N ARG A 96 16.85 -0.26 2.55
CA ARG A 96 18.14 -0.60 1.94
C ARG A 96 18.05 -0.59 0.42
N GLU A 97 16.98 -1.15 -0.15
CA GLU A 97 16.74 -1.15 -1.60
C GLU A 97 16.62 0.27 -2.14
N LEU A 98 15.86 1.14 -1.43
CA LEU A 98 15.69 2.53 -1.83
C LEU A 98 17.00 3.31 -1.77
N ARG A 99 17.85 3.03 -0.80
CA ARG A 99 19.19 3.65 -0.72
C ARG A 99 20.06 3.26 -1.91
N VAL A 100 19.97 2.00 -2.33
CA VAL A 100 20.69 1.55 -3.56
C VAL A 100 20.19 2.29 -4.77
N LEU A 101 18.85 2.40 -4.92
CA LEU A 101 18.25 3.15 -6.02
C LEU A 101 18.67 4.63 -6.01
N GLU A 102 18.69 5.23 -4.84
CA GLU A 102 19.12 6.62 -4.69
C GLU A 102 20.55 6.81 -5.19
N ARG A 103 21.46 5.92 -4.80
CA ARG A 103 22.85 5.97 -5.26
C ARG A 103 22.96 5.80 -6.77
N GLN A 104 22.18 4.88 -7.34
CA GLN A 104 22.13 4.66 -8.78
C GLN A 104 21.65 5.91 -9.52
N LEU A 105 20.61 6.58 -9.00
CA LEU A 105 20.07 7.80 -9.58
C LEU A 105 21.09 8.95 -9.50
N LYS A 106 21.76 9.10 -8.39
CA LYS A 106 22.81 10.11 -8.22
C LYS A 106 23.97 9.87 -9.17
N SER A 107 24.41 8.62 -9.30
CA SER A 107 25.46 8.24 -10.25
C SER A 107 25.05 8.56 -11.68
N LEU A 108 23.79 8.25 -12.04
CA LEU A 108 23.26 8.56 -13.36
C LEU A 108 23.23 10.08 -13.60
N ARG A 109 22.81 10.86 -12.60
CA ARG A 109 22.78 12.33 -12.71
C ARG A 109 24.17 12.92 -12.96
N GLU A 110 25.21 12.32 -12.41
CA GLU A 110 26.60 12.75 -12.57
C GLU A 110 27.12 12.55 -13.99
N GLN A 111 26.45 11.72 -14.82
CA GLN A 111 26.82 11.53 -16.23
C GLN A 111 26.59 12.79 -17.07
N CYS A 112 25.81 13.75 -16.57
CA CYS A 112 25.59 15.01 -17.27
C CYS A 112 25.66 16.17 -16.26
N PRO A 113 26.86 16.55 -15.79
CA PRO A 113 27.03 17.60 -14.79
C PRO A 113 26.66 19.00 -15.30
N GLN A 114 26.66 19.20 -16.61
CA GLN A 114 26.29 20.47 -17.23
C GLN A 114 25.25 20.23 -18.34
N ALA A 115 24.35 21.18 -18.51
CA ALA A 115 23.34 21.10 -19.55
C ALA A 115 23.97 21.06 -20.94
N ARG A 116 23.55 20.11 -21.76
CA ARG A 116 23.99 19.89 -23.14
C ARG A 116 22.79 19.58 -24.01
N ASP A 117 23.02 19.45 -25.35
CA ASP A 117 21.95 18.95 -26.19
C ASP A 117 21.71 17.44 -25.91
N ALA A 118 20.54 16.94 -26.28
CA ALA A 118 20.14 15.55 -25.99
C ALA A 118 21.09 14.53 -26.65
N ALA A 119 21.67 14.85 -27.81
CA ALA A 119 22.57 13.94 -28.49
C ALA A 119 23.88 13.70 -27.71
N HIS A 120 24.27 14.62 -26.86
CA HIS A 120 25.49 14.56 -26.07
C HIS A 120 25.22 14.34 -24.57
N CYS A 121 23.97 14.01 -24.19
CA CYS A 121 23.61 13.77 -22.82
C CYS A 121 24.06 12.38 -22.34
N GLY A 122 25.01 12.34 -21.40
CA GLY A 122 25.50 11.09 -20.84
C GLY A 122 24.44 10.27 -20.14
N ILE A 123 23.43 10.92 -19.54
CA ILE A 123 22.30 10.25 -18.89
C ILE A 123 21.49 9.47 -19.92
N LEU A 124 21.10 10.10 -21.02
CA LEU A 124 20.33 9.45 -22.08
C LEU A 124 21.12 8.32 -22.74
N HIS A 125 22.42 8.49 -22.90
CA HIS A 125 23.29 7.45 -23.43
C HIS A 125 23.34 6.24 -22.49
N GLU A 126 23.50 6.48 -21.19
CA GLU A 126 23.55 5.42 -20.17
C GLU A 126 22.24 4.65 -20.12
N LEU A 127 21.09 5.36 -20.15
CA LEU A 127 19.77 4.74 -20.14
C LEU A 127 19.47 3.94 -21.40
N SER A 128 20.18 4.21 -22.50
CA SER A 128 20.04 3.46 -23.75
C SER A 128 20.81 2.14 -23.73
N GLN A 129 21.64 1.91 -22.71
CA GLN A 129 22.36 0.65 -22.54
C GLN A 129 21.48 -0.37 -21.81
N PRO A 130 21.76 -1.69 -21.95
CA PRO A 130 21.03 -2.69 -21.18
C PRO A 130 21.17 -2.44 -19.68
N ALA A 131 20.09 -2.69 -18.92
CA ALA A 131 20.11 -2.58 -17.47
C ALA A 131 21.13 -3.56 -16.87
N CYS A 132 21.77 -3.16 -15.76
CA CYS A 132 22.70 -4.04 -15.06
C CYS A 132 21.97 -5.31 -14.58
N PRO A 133 22.56 -6.53 -14.78
CA PRO A 133 21.99 -7.75 -14.21
C PRO A 133 21.82 -7.62 -12.69
N GLY A 134 20.68 -8.03 -12.18
CA GLY A 134 20.39 -7.97 -10.74
C GLY A 134 19.89 -6.63 -10.24
N ALA A 135 19.70 -5.62 -11.11
CA ALA A 135 19.04 -4.39 -10.71
C ALA A 135 17.58 -4.70 -10.33
N PRO A 136 17.10 -4.22 -9.18
CA PRO A 136 15.72 -4.48 -8.80
C PRO A 136 14.78 -3.82 -9.80
N ILE A 137 13.85 -4.60 -10.34
CA ILE A 137 12.73 -4.06 -11.09
C ILE A 137 11.83 -3.39 -10.07
N SER A 138 11.70 -2.07 -10.13
CA SER A 138 10.75 -1.38 -9.29
C SER A 138 9.36 -1.82 -9.71
N GLY A 139 8.79 -2.77 -8.98
CA GLY A 139 7.39 -3.10 -9.16
C GLY A 139 6.57 -1.85 -8.94
N GLY A 140 5.70 -1.52 -9.88
CA GLY A 140 4.79 -0.40 -9.72
C GLY A 140 3.98 -0.56 -8.44
N HIS A 141 3.86 0.51 -7.70
CA HIS A 141 3.06 0.54 -6.48
C HIS A 141 1.59 0.61 -6.80
#